data_5b8cb0d3b7f62370a2868ccccdc2ab2d
#
_entry.id   5b8cb0d3b7f62370a2868ccccdc2ab2d
#
_cell.length_a   1.000
_cell.length_b   1.000
_cell.length_c   1.000
_cell.angle_alpha   90.00
_cell.angle_beta   90.00
_cell.angle_gamma   90.00
#
_symmetry.space_group_name_H-M   'P 1'
#
loop_
_entity.id
_entity.type
_entity.pdbx_description
1 polymer ?
#
loop_
_entity_poly.entity_id
_entity_poly.type
_entity_poly.pdbx_seq_one_letter_code
_entity_poly.pdbx_strand_id
1 'polypeptide(L)'
;MEPIRYELWKNAPERGAYAPYIMHYKPENKKTDASIFLIPGSGYAIDPSRPIQEGDRVARYLADLGLNVFVLIYRVFETEGFPCPLLDGRRGMRLVRHRAKEFGIDPERIVSIGYSAGGHLAASLVGYHEPMEGEGVDEIDRENYRPNFQALCYPVISLDPEISYTHIGSGKALLGEKYAHHAKALSFEIAQAEKAPTTFLFHNFDDTCVRVENTLLYACRLKALGTEVEMHVYPHSGHGIGLPLEERADLVHARDWLTQFVRWLGYYGLLSNK
;
A
#
# COMPACT_ATOMS: atom_id res chain seq x y z
N MET A 1 -14.35 17.82 -1.19
CA MET A 1 -15.04 17.37 0.06
C MET A 1 -13.98 16.99 1.09
N GLU A 2 -14.23 17.27 2.39
CA GLU A 2 -13.31 16.81 3.45
C GLU A 2 -13.45 15.30 3.63
N PRO A 3 -12.33 14.57 3.83
CA PRO A 3 -12.37 13.14 4.02
C PRO A 3 -13.01 12.75 5.37
N ILE A 4 -13.64 11.58 5.41
CA ILE A 4 -14.32 11.07 6.60
C ILE A 4 -13.40 10.06 7.29
N ARG A 5 -13.19 10.23 8.59
CA ARG A 5 -12.37 9.34 9.40
C ARG A 5 -13.17 8.16 9.96
N TYR A 6 -12.61 6.96 9.88
CA TYR A 6 -13.14 5.72 10.46
C TYR A 6 -12.07 5.02 11.29
N GLU A 7 -12.32 4.86 12.58
CA GLU A 7 -11.41 4.16 13.50
C GLU A 7 -11.34 2.66 13.14
N LEU A 8 -10.15 2.08 13.17
CA LEU A 8 -9.97 0.65 12.89
C LEU A 8 -10.43 -0.24 14.03
N TRP A 9 -10.25 0.21 15.27
CA TRP A 9 -10.50 -0.57 16.48
C TRP A 9 -11.42 0.18 17.42
N LYS A 10 -12.50 -0.45 17.91
CA LYS A 10 -13.50 0.18 18.82
C LYS A 10 -12.90 0.60 20.17
N ASN A 11 -11.88 -0.11 20.62
CA ASN A 11 -11.22 0.10 21.91
C ASN A 11 -9.70 -0.04 21.74
N ALA A 12 -9.14 0.57 20.66
CA ALA A 12 -7.69 0.61 20.57
C ALA A 12 -7.18 1.22 21.88
N PRO A 13 -6.36 0.52 22.67
CA PRO A 13 -5.69 1.19 23.75
C PRO A 13 -4.99 2.39 23.14
N GLU A 14 -5.07 3.55 23.80
CA GLU A 14 -4.22 4.70 23.49
C GLU A 14 -2.75 4.32 23.77
N ARG A 15 -2.23 3.43 22.95
CA ARG A 15 -0.83 3.01 22.98
C ARG A 15 -0.14 3.71 21.83
N GLY A 16 0.56 4.78 22.17
CA GLY A 16 1.32 5.57 21.22
C GLY A 16 0.68 6.89 20.82
N ALA A 17 1.26 7.55 19.81
CA ALA A 17 0.91 8.92 19.43
C ALA A 17 -0.48 9.07 18.80
N TYR A 18 -1.07 7.97 18.26
CA TYR A 18 -2.40 7.99 17.65
C TYR A 18 -3.00 6.59 17.50
N ALA A 19 -4.33 6.50 17.51
CA ALA A 19 -5.04 5.30 17.13
C ALA A 19 -5.06 5.18 15.59
N PRO A 20 -4.86 3.97 15.00
CA PRO A 20 -4.90 3.79 13.56
C PRO A 20 -6.33 3.95 13.01
N TYR A 21 -6.45 4.52 11.81
CA TYR A 21 -7.72 4.84 11.19
C TYR A 21 -7.65 4.83 9.67
N ILE A 22 -8.81 4.91 9.03
CA ILE A 22 -8.94 5.13 7.59
C ILE A 22 -9.51 6.53 7.35
N MET A 23 -8.95 7.24 6.37
CA MET A 23 -9.55 8.44 5.79
C MET A 23 -10.23 8.05 4.47
N HIS A 24 -11.55 8.22 4.40
CA HIS A 24 -12.35 7.96 3.22
C HIS A 24 -12.54 9.24 2.40
N TYR A 25 -12.00 9.26 1.20
CA TYR A 25 -12.17 10.28 0.18
C TYR A 25 -13.30 9.84 -0.76
N LYS A 26 -14.48 10.36 -0.51
CA LYS A 26 -15.67 10.04 -1.31
C LYS A 26 -15.68 10.89 -2.58
N PRO A 27 -15.86 10.29 -3.79
CA PRO A 27 -15.96 11.05 -5.02
C PRO A 27 -17.25 11.88 -5.05
N GLU A 28 -17.18 13.10 -5.57
CA GLU A 28 -18.39 13.91 -5.82
C GLU A 28 -19.24 13.31 -6.96
N ASN A 29 -18.57 12.86 -8.01
CA ASN A 29 -19.19 12.19 -9.16
C ASN A 29 -18.65 10.77 -9.27
N LYS A 30 -19.27 9.83 -8.53
CA LYS A 30 -18.90 8.43 -8.57
C LYS A 30 -19.08 7.86 -9.99
N LYS A 31 -18.02 7.23 -10.54
CA LYS A 31 -18.01 6.63 -11.88
C LYS A 31 -17.87 5.12 -11.88
N THR A 32 -17.53 4.52 -10.75
CA THR A 32 -17.32 3.09 -10.61
C THR A 32 -17.65 2.63 -9.20
N ASP A 33 -17.92 1.35 -9.03
CA ASP A 33 -18.03 0.67 -7.73
C ASP A 33 -16.69 0.05 -7.29
N ALA A 34 -15.66 0.06 -8.13
CA ALA A 34 -14.29 -0.24 -7.70
C ALA A 34 -13.79 0.83 -6.72
N SER A 35 -12.85 0.44 -5.88
CA SER A 35 -12.27 1.32 -4.86
C SER A 35 -10.77 1.13 -4.70
N ILE A 36 -10.12 2.12 -4.10
CA ILE A 36 -8.69 2.14 -3.82
C ILE A 36 -8.47 2.08 -2.32
N PHE A 37 -7.67 1.13 -1.85
CA PHE A 37 -7.12 1.07 -0.50
C PHE A 37 -5.67 1.53 -0.56
N LEU A 38 -5.41 2.77 -0.15
CA LEU A 38 -4.13 3.45 -0.30
C LEU A 38 -3.33 3.38 1.00
N ILE A 39 -2.08 2.95 0.90
CA ILE A 39 -1.14 2.79 2.03
C ILE A 39 0.08 3.69 1.79
N PRO A 40 0.18 4.84 2.47
CA PRO A 40 1.29 5.79 2.30
C PRO A 40 2.62 5.21 2.78
N GLY A 41 3.73 5.74 2.24
CA GLY A 41 5.07 5.47 2.74
C GLY A 41 5.32 6.13 4.08
N SER A 42 6.19 5.52 4.89
CA SER A 42 6.57 6.04 6.21
C SER A 42 7.94 5.54 6.68
N GLY A 43 8.58 4.63 5.92
CA GLY A 43 9.75 3.90 6.42
C GLY A 43 9.46 3.05 7.67
N TYR A 44 8.20 2.91 8.06
CA TYR A 44 7.75 2.39 9.36
C TYR A 44 8.23 3.20 10.58
N ALA A 45 8.72 4.41 10.36
CA ALA A 45 9.30 5.28 11.39
C ALA A 45 8.67 6.68 11.43
N ILE A 46 7.97 7.08 10.36
CA ILE A 46 7.35 8.40 10.23
C ILE A 46 5.84 8.24 10.28
N ASP A 47 5.17 9.07 11.07
CA ASP A 47 3.71 9.13 11.15
C ASP A 47 3.09 9.28 9.75
N PRO A 48 2.33 8.28 9.25
CA PRO A 48 1.74 8.31 7.91
C PRO A 48 0.58 9.31 7.79
N SER A 49 0.13 9.94 8.88
CA SER A 49 -0.87 11.02 8.86
C SER A 49 -0.31 12.36 8.39
N ARG A 50 1.03 12.50 8.37
CA ARG A 50 1.65 13.72 7.87
C ARG A 50 1.27 13.96 6.40
N PRO A 51 1.06 15.23 5.99
CA PRO A 51 0.76 15.55 4.60
C PRO A 51 1.95 15.15 3.72
N ILE A 52 1.87 13.97 3.13
CA ILE A 52 2.84 13.47 2.17
C ILE A 52 2.21 13.38 0.79
N GLN A 53 3.02 13.49 -0.25
CA GLN A 53 2.58 13.47 -1.64
C GLN A 53 1.87 12.16 -2.03
N GLU A 54 2.13 11.10 -1.29
CA GLU A 54 1.62 9.75 -1.50
C GLU A 54 0.22 9.51 -0.89
N GLY A 55 -0.19 10.33 0.09
CA GLY A 55 -1.46 10.20 0.80
C GLY A 55 -2.57 11.05 0.21
N ASP A 56 -2.86 12.18 0.87
CA ASP A 56 -3.98 13.09 0.58
C ASP A 56 -4.07 13.51 -0.90
N ARG A 57 -2.92 13.88 -1.50
CA ARG A 57 -2.91 14.39 -2.88
C ARG A 57 -3.30 13.34 -3.91
N VAL A 58 -2.73 12.13 -3.79
CA VAL A 58 -3.09 11.01 -4.67
C VAL A 58 -4.54 10.60 -4.44
N ALA A 59 -4.98 10.57 -3.18
CA ALA A 59 -6.35 10.21 -2.82
C ALA A 59 -7.37 11.18 -3.43
N ARG A 60 -7.14 12.50 -3.34
CA ARG A 60 -8.00 13.51 -3.98
C ARG A 60 -8.03 13.37 -5.49
N TYR A 61 -6.87 13.20 -6.12
CA TYR A 61 -6.80 13.00 -7.57
C TYR A 61 -7.63 11.79 -8.02
N LEU A 62 -7.51 10.66 -7.34
CA LEU A 62 -8.27 9.45 -7.69
C LEU A 62 -9.76 9.58 -7.36
N ALA A 63 -10.11 10.31 -6.30
CA ALA A 63 -11.50 10.63 -5.98
C ALA A 63 -12.14 11.56 -7.04
N ASP A 64 -11.39 12.54 -7.56
CA ASP A 64 -11.84 13.41 -8.66
C ASP A 64 -12.08 12.62 -9.96
N LEU A 65 -11.37 11.51 -10.15
CA LEU A 65 -11.65 10.55 -11.24
C LEU A 65 -12.92 9.70 -11.02
N GLY A 66 -13.52 9.74 -9.84
CA GLY A 66 -14.78 9.06 -9.52
C GLY A 66 -14.63 7.76 -8.73
N LEU A 67 -13.47 7.50 -8.12
CA LEU A 67 -13.19 6.35 -7.27
C LEU A 67 -13.40 6.66 -5.79
N ASN A 68 -13.95 5.74 -5.01
CA ASN A 68 -13.82 5.78 -3.55
C ASN A 68 -12.38 5.43 -3.16
N VAL A 69 -11.74 6.27 -2.34
CA VAL A 69 -10.36 6.06 -1.90
C VAL A 69 -10.30 6.02 -0.37
N PHE A 70 -9.67 4.99 0.17
CA PHE A 70 -9.50 4.76 1.60
C PHE A 70 -8.02 4.81 1.93
N VAL A 71 -7.57 5.87 2.59
CA VAL A 71 -6.17 6.05 3.00
C VAL A 71 -5.98 5.46 4.39
N LEU A 72 -5.10 4.48 4.52
CA LEU A 72 -4.77 3.85 5.79
C LEU A 72 -3.73 4.68 6.55
N ILE A 73 -4.05 5.05 7.78
CA ILE A 73 -3.10 5.59 8.76
C ILE A 73 -2.83 4.49 9.75
N TYR A 74 -1.67 3.86 9.63
CA TYR A 74 -1.28 2.68 10.39
C TYR A 74 -0.25 3.03 11.47
N ARG A 75 -0.17 2.21 12.51
CA ARG A 75 0.82 2.37 13.59
C ARG A 75 2.24 2.19 13.07
N VAL A 76 3.18 2.93 13.60
CA VAL A 76 4.60 2.89 13.24
C VAL A 76 5.46 2.67 14.49
N PHE A 77 6.76 2.42 14.30
CA PHE A 77 7.73 1.99 15.31
C PHE A 77 7.69 2.74 16.64
N GLU A 78 7.51 4.06 16.65
CA GLU A 78 7.47 4.86 17.88
C GLU A 78 6.31 4.48 18.80
N THR A 79 5.30 3.81 18.24
CA THR A 79 4.12 3.34 18.96
C THR A 79 4.16 1.84 19.17
N GLU A 80 4.18 1.09 18.10
CA GLU A 80 4.22 -0.38 18.13
C GLU A 80 4.78 -0.91 16.81
N GLY A 81 5.88 -1.67 16.86
CA GLY A 81 6.46 -2.36 15.74
C GLY A 81 5.65 -3.60 15.32
N PHE A 82 6.31 -4.55 14.63
CA PHE A 82 5.68 -5.80 14.22
C PHE A 82 5.02 -6.53 15.41
N PRO A 83 3.74 -7.00 15.26
CA PRO A 83 2.98 -7.10 14.03
C PRO A 83 1.99 -5.93 13.77
N CYS A 84 2.00 -4.86 14.57
CA CYS A 84 0.94 -3.85 14.57
C CYS A 84 0.66 -3.18 13.22
N PRO A 85 1.65 -2.76 12.41
CA PRO A 85 1.37 -2.22 11.08
C PRO A 85 0.64 -3.21 10.16
N LEU A 86 1.02 -4.50 10.22
CA LEU A 86 0.39 -5.55 9.42
C LEU A 86 -1.05 -5.83 9.88
N LEU A 87 -1.28 -5.84 11.19
CA LEU A 87 -2.63 -5.95 11.78
C LEU A 87 -3.53 -4.81 11.31
N ASP A 88 -3.01 -3.58 11.33
CA ASP A 88 -3.76 -2.41 10.88
C ASP A 88 -4.07 -2.48 9.37
N GLY A 89 -3.12 -2.95 8.57
CA GLY A 89 -3.31 -3.20 7.14
C GLY A 89 -4.43 -4.21 6.87
N ARG A 90 -4.38 -5.37 7.53
CA ARG A 90 -5.43 -6.39 7.44
C ARG A 90 -6.79 -5.86 7.92
N ARG A 91 -6.80 -5.23 9.09
CA ARG A 91 -8.02 -4.66 9.68
C ARG A 91 -8.64 -3.59 8.80
N GLY A 92 -7.81 -2.70 8.23
CA GLY A 92 -8.26 -1.65 7.33
C GLY A 92 -8.94 -2.21 6.08
N MET A 93 -8.33 -3.19 5.43
CA MET A 93 -8.91 -3.85 4.26
C MET A 93 -10.22 -4.57 4.60
N ARG A 94 -10.26 -5.29 5.72
CA ARG A 94 -11.47 -5.96 6.22
C ARG A 94 -12.59 -4.96 6.51
N LEU A 95 -12.28 -3.82 7.14
CA LEU A 95 -13.26 -2.77 7.43
C LEU A 95 -13.87 -2.19 6.15
N VAL A 96 -13.05 -1.91 5.13
CA VAL A 96 -13.53 -1.42 3.83
C VAL A 96 -14.47 -2.44 3.19
N ARG A 97 -14.13 -3.72 3.22
CA ARG A 97 -14.94 -4.81 2.66
C ARG A 97 -16.24 -5.03 3.45
N HIS A 98 -16.16 -5.05 4.76
CA HIS A 98 -17.32 -5.20 5.65
C HIS A 98 -18.37 -4.09 5.44
N ARG A 99 -17.91 -2.87 5.19
CA ARG A 99 -18.78 -1.70 4.96
C ARG A 99 -18.99 -1.38 3.47
N ALA A 100 -18.72 -2.30 2.58
CA ALA A 100 -18.80 -2.09 1.13
C ALA A 100 -20.17 -1.55 0.69
N LYS A 101 -21.26 -2.09 1.23
CA LYS A 101 -22.62 -1.63 0.94
C LYS A 101 -22.84 -0.17 1.36
N GLU A 102 -22.35 0.23 2.53
CA GLU A 102 -22.46 1.60 3.03
C GLU A 102 -21.65 2.58 2.15
N PHE A 103 -20.46 2.17 1.75
CA PHE A 103 -19.60 2.97 0.88
C PHE A 103 -20.06 2.97 -0.59
N GLY A 104 -21.01 2.08 -0.93
CA GLY A 104 -21.46 1.90 -2.29
C GLY A 104 -20.37 1.37 -3.22
N ILE A 105 -19.53 0.46 -2.75
CA ILE A 105 -18.46 -0.18 -3.52
C ILE A 105 -18.73 -1.68 -3.67
N ASP A 106 -18.06 -2.28 -4.64
CA ASP A 106 -18.01 -3.74 -4.81
C ASP A 106 -16.82 -4.30 -3.99
N PRO A 107 -17.08 -5.18 -2.98
CA PRO A 107 -16.02 -5.77 -2.17
C PRO A 107 -15.03 -6.64 -2.96
N GLU A 108 -15.40 -7.08 -4.18
CA GLU A 108 -14.53 -7.87 -5.06
C GLU A 108 -13.76 -7.01 -6.08
N ARG A 109 -13.81 -5.68 -5.94
CA ARG A 109 -13.14 -4.74 -6.83
C ARG A 109 -12.31 -3.70 -6.06
N ILE A 110 -11.56 -4.17 -5.06
CA ILE A 110 -10.68 -3.34 -4.22
C ILE A 110 -9.24 -3.46 -4.72
N VAL A 111 -8.64 -2.34 -5.10
CA VAL A 111 -7.23 -2.22 -5.46
C VAL A 111 -6.44 -1.73 -4.25
N SER A 112 -5.46 -2.49 -3.76
CA SER A 112 -4.48 -1.92 -2.82
C SER A 112 -3.41 -1.16 -3.60
N ILE A 113 -3.09 0.07 -3.18
CA ILE A 113 -1.92 0.80 -3.68
C ILE A 113 -1.02 1.16 -2.51
N GLY A 114 0.26 0.79 -2.59
CA GLY A 114 1.23 1.05 -1.52
C GLY A 114 2.50 1.73 -2.02
N TYR A 115 3.01 2.66 -1.23
CA TYR A 115 4.19 3.46 -1.54
C TYR A 115 5.33 3.14 -0.58
N SER A 116 6.57 2.94 -1.07
CA SER A 116 7.74 2.77 -0.21
C SER A 116 7.52 1.67 0.85
N ALA A 117 7.63 1.97 2.15
CA ALA A 117 7.27 1.04 3.23
C ALA A 117 5.79 0.66 3.23
N GLY A 118 4.88 1.55 2.80
CA GLY A 118 3.46 1.22 2.56
C GLY A 118 3.30 0.21 1.41
N GLY A 119 4.23 0.20 0.45
CA GLY A 119 4.33 -0.83 -0.58
C GLY A 119 4.67 -2.21 0.02
N HIS A 120 5.57 -2.26 1.00
CA HIS A 120 5.83 -3.47 1.77
C HIS A 120 4.59 -3.94 2.54
N LEU A 121 3.89 -3.01 3.19
CA LEU A 121 2.65 -3.33 3.90
C LEU A 121 1.56 -3.84 2.94
N ALA A 122 1.42 -3.25 1.74
CA ALA A 122 0.52 -3.75 0.71
C ALA A 122 0.91 -5.15 0.22
N ALA A 123 2.21 -5.40 0.01
CA ALA A 123 2.72 -6.73 -0.36
C ALA A 123 2.46 -7.76 0.75
N SER A 124 2.52 -7.38 2.02
CA SER A 124 2.22 -8.26 3.15
C SER A 124 0.77 -8.76 3.18
N LEU A 125 -0.19 -7.96 2.69
CA LEU A 125 -1.59 -8.38 2.56
C LEU A 125 -1.77 -9.53 1.55
N VAL A 126 -0.77 -9.74 0.70
CA VAL A 126 -0.78 -10.76 -0.35
C VAL A 126 0.15 -11.94 -0.02
N GLY A 127 1.29 -11.67 0.63
CA GLY A 127 2.37 -12.63 0.78
C GLY A 127 2.63 -13.12 2.21
N TYR A 128 2.02 -12.53 3.23
CA TYR A 128 2.19 -12.96 4.62
C TYR A 128 0.87 -13.43 5.22
N HIS A 129 0.75 -14.74 5.49
CA HIS A 129 -0.49 -15.37 5.92
C HIS A 129 -0.46 -15.90 7.35
N GLU A 130 0.68 -15.80 8.04
CA GLU A 130 0.79 -16.25 9.42
C GLU A 130 -0.24 -15.54 10.29
N PRO A 131 -0.94 -16.28 11.19
CA PRO A 131 -1.82 -15.67 12.18
C PRO A 131 -1.05 -14.70 13.08
N MET A 132 -1.68 -13.61 13.43
CA MET A 132 -1.11 -12.61 14.33
C MET A 132 -1.97 -12.44 15.57
N GLU A 133 -1.32 -12.28 16.73
CA GLU A 133 -2.02 -11.95 17.97
C GLU A 133 -2.77 -10.61 17.80
N GLY A 134 -4.05 -10.58 18.17
CA GLY A 134 -4.95 -9.43 17.98
C GLY A 134 -5.90 -9.56 16.78
N GLU A 135 -5.83 -10.64 16.00
CA GLU A 135 -6.84 -10.97 14.98
C GLU A 135 -8.03 -11.74 15.60
N GLY A 136 -9.16 -11.74 14.91
CA GLY A 136 -10.34 -12.51 15.30
C GLY A 136 -11.17 -11.89 16.43
N VAL A 137 -11.09 -10.56 16.60
CA VAL A 137 -11.70 -9.85 17.74
C VAL A 137 -13.22 -9.65 17.56
N ASP A 138 -13.69 -9.46 16.31
CA ASP A 138 -15.09 -9.19 15.99
C ASP A 138 -15.50 -9.69 14.59
N GLU A 139 -16.71 -9.31 14.16
CA GLU A 139 -17.26 -9.72 12.85
C GLU A 139 -16.49 -9.17 11.65
N ILE A 140 -15.82 -8.01 11.78
CA ILE A 140 -15.02 -7.42 10.72
C ILE A 140 -13.82 -8.33 10.40
N ASP A 141 -13.26 -9.00 11.39
CA ASP A 141 -12.10 -9.87 11.21
C ASP A 141 -12.43 -11.19 10.48
N ARG A 142 -13.72 -11.47 10.22
CA ARG A 142 -14.15 -12.59 9.35
C ARG A 142 -14.03 -12.29 7.86
N GLU A 143 -13.94 -11.00 7.50
CA GLU A 143 -13.77 -10.59 6.12
C GLU A 143 -12.38 -10.94 5.59
N ASN A 144 -12.30 -11.09 4.26
CA ASN A 144 -11.03 -11.30 3.59
C ASN A 144 -10.20 -10.01 3.58
N TYR A 145 -8.93 -10.06 3.99
CA TYR A 145 -8.01 -8.92 3.95
C TYR A 145 -7.19 -8.84 2.65
N ARG A 146 -7.24 -9.87 1.79
CA ARG A 146 -6.48 -9.89 0.55
C ARG A 146 -7.13 -8.95 -0.48
N PRO A 147 -6.37 -8.04 -1.13
CA PRO A 147 -6.91 -7.18 -2.18
C PRO A 147 -7.25 -7.99 -3.43
N ASN A 148 -8.14 -7.45 -4.28
CA ASN A 148 -8.51 -8.07 -5.57
C ASN A 148 -7.51 -7.71 -6.67
N PHE A 149 -6.86 -6.54 -6.54
CA PHE A 149 -5.79 -6.03 -7.39
C PHE A 149 -4.73 -5.36 -6.52
N GLN A 150 -3.48 -5.34 -6.99
CA GLN A 150 -2.37 -4.73 -6.26
C GLN A 150 -1.64 -3.72 -7.13
N ALA A 151 -1.25 -2.59 -6.54
CA ALA A 151 -0.34 -1.63 -7.15
C ALA A 151 0.76 -1.26 -6.14
N LEU A 152 2.01 -1.29 -6.55
CA LEU A 152 3.14 -0.96 -5.68
C LEU A 152 4.03 0.09 -6.37
N CYS A 153 4.25 1.20 -5.66
CA CYS A 153 5.04 2.32 -6.14
C CYS A 153 6.35 2.39 -5.35
N TYR A 154 7.48 2.22 -6.04
CA TYR A 154 8.83 2.17 -5.44
C TYR A 154 8.86 1.43 -4.09
N PRO A 155 8.28 0.22 -4.05
CA PRO A 155 8.05 -0.46 -2.80
C PRO A 155 9.33 -0.94 -2.15
N VAL A 156 9.38 -0.89 -0.82
CA VAL A 156 10.23 -1.80 -0.06
C VAL A 156 9.65 -3.21 -0.26
N ILE A 157 10.48 -4.19 -0.56
CA ILE A 157 10.09 -5.59 -0.72
C ILE A 157 10.99 -6.48 0.13
N SER A 158 12.31 -6.26 0.07
CA SER A 158 13.28 -7.00 0.87
C SER A 158 13.53 -6.34 2.22
N LEU A 159 13.46 -7.13 3.28
CA LEU A 159 13.91 -6.76 4.63
C LEU A 159 15.11 -7.61 5.07
N ASP A 160 15.55 -8.59 4.29
CA ASP A 160 16.68 -9.46 4.63
C ASP A 160 17.99 -8.67 4.67
N PRO A 161 18.66 -8.55 5.84
CA PRO A 161 19.89 -7.77 5.97
C PRO A 161 21.09 -8.37 5.21
N GLU A 162 21.00 -9.63 4.77
CA GLU A 162 22.03 -10.28 3.95
C GLU A 162 21.95 -9.86 2.48
N ILE A 163 20.89 -9.16 2.09
CA ILE A 163 20.64 -8.73 0.71
C ILE A 163 21.09 -7.29 0.52
N SER A 164 21.91 -7.03 -0.49
CA SER A 164 22.55 -5.73 -0.71
C SER A 164 21.60 -4.58 -1.12
N TYR A 165 20.42 -4.91 -1.63
CA TYR A 165 19.41 -3.93 -2.03
C TYR A 165 18.30 -3.74 -0.98
N THR A 166 18.39 -4.41 0.16
CA THR A 166 17.43 -4.28 1.27
C THR A 166 17.37 -2.85 1.82
N HIS A 167 16.16 -2.39 2.09
CA HIS A 167 15.98 -1.14 2.85
C HIS A 167 16.05 -1.42 4.36
N ILE A 168 17.27 -1.48 4.88
CA ILE A 168 17.57 -1.82 6.28
C ILE A 168 16.82 -0.93 7.27
N GLY A 169 16.65 0.37 6.95
CA GLY A 169 15.93 1.32 7.81
C GLY A 169 14.48 0.88 8.08
N SER A 170 13.73 0.51 7.06
CA SER A 170 12.38 -0.02 7.22
C SER A 170 12.35 -1.35 7.97
N GLY A 171 13.31 -2.24 7.70
CA GLY A 171 13.40 -3.52 8.40
C GLY A 171 13.61 -3.34 9.90
N LYS A 172 14.55 -2.48 10.30
CA LYS A 172 14.81 -2.16 11.71
C LYS A 172 13.62 -1.46 12.37
N ALA A 173 13.00 -0.50 11.69
CA ALA A 173 11.86 0.23 12.24
C ALA A 173 10.64 -0.69 12.43
N LEU A 174 10.35 -1.60 11.49
CA LEU A 174 9.25 -2.54 11.62
C LEU A 174 9.50 -3.61 12.68
N LEU A 175 10.70 -4.21 12.66
CA LEU A 175 10.96 -5.46 13.37
C LEU A 175 11.73 -5.27 14.69
N GLY A 176 12.42 -4.13 14.88
CA GLY A 176 13.18 -3.86 16.11
C GLY A 176 14.12 -5.01 16.46
N GLU A 177 14.02 -5.51 17.70
CA GLU A 177 14.80 -6.65 18.19
C GLU A 177 14.48 -7.98 17.49
N LYS A 178 13.31 -8.08 16.85
CA LYS A 178 12.87 -9.26 16.08
C LYS A 178 13.42 -9.29 14.66
N TYR A 179 14.25 -8.30 14.27
CA TYR A 179 14.67 -8.10 12.88
C TYR A 179 15.30 -9.36 12.28
N ALA A 180 16.30 -9.93 12.91
CA ALA A 180 16.99 -11.12 12.40
C ALA A 180 16.07 -12.35 12.26
N HIS A 181 15.04 -12.44 13.08
CA HIS A 181 14.12 -13.58 13.09
C HIS A 181 13.04 -13.51 11.99
N HIS A 182 12.49 -12.33 11.72
CA HIS A 182 11.35 -12.18 10.81
C HIS A 182 11.72 -11.62 9.43
N ALA A 183 12.91 -11.07 9.25
CA ALA A 183 13.30 -10.37 8.04
C ALA A 183 13.10 -11.20 6.76
N LYS A 184 13.53 -12.47 6.75
CA LYS A 184 13.40 -13.36 5.59
C LYS A 184 11.93 -13.69 5.27
N ALA A 185 11.10 -13.92 6.29
CA ALA A 185 9.68 -14.22 6.12
C ALA A 185 8.87 -13.02 5.59
N LEU A 186 9.41 -11.83 5.75
CA LEU A 186 8.84 -10.56 5.29
C LEU A 186 9.62 -9.95 4.10
N SER A 187 10.42 -10.75 3.39
CA SER A 187 11.11 -10.39 2.15
C SER A 187 10.41 -11.08 0.97
N PHE A 188 9.48 -10.36 0.34
CA PHE A 188 8.49 -10.95 -0.57
C PHE A 188 9.04 -11.37 -1.93
N GLU A 189 10.22 -10.94 -2.33
CA GLU A 189 10.92 -11.46 -3.51
C GLU A 189 11.32 -12.94 -3.35
N ILE A 190 11.38 -13.42 -2.09
CA ILE A 190 11.65 -14.83 -1.76
C ILE A 190 10.49 -15.49 -1.00
N ALA A 191 9.87 -14.79 -0.05
CA ALA A 191 8.84 -15.35 0.82
C ALA A 191 7.48 -15.50 0.15
N GLN A 192 7.17 -14.70 -0.91
CA GLN A 192 5.90 -14.85 -1.63
C GLN A 192 5.77 -16.25 -2.20
N ALA A 193 4.85 -17.05 -1.66
CA ALA A 193 4.67 -18.46 -2.03
C ALA A 193 3.51 -18.68 -3.00
N GLU A 194 2.50 -17.81 -2.98
CA GLU A 194 1.28 -17.95 -3.76
C GLU A 194 1.16 -16.89 -4.86
N LYS A 195 0.38 -17.22 -5.89
CA LYS A 195 0.02 -16.28 -6.94
C LYS A 195 -0.62 -15.04 -6.32
N ALA A 196 -0.06 -13.86 -6.62
CA ALA A 196 -0.64 -12.59 -6.24
C ALA A 196 -1.83 -12.22 -7.15
N PRO A 197 -2.71 -11.26 -6.76
CA PRO A 197 -3.62 -10.61 -7.67
C PRO A 197 -2.87 -9.94 -8.83
N THR A 198 -3.57 -9.63 -9.92
CA THR A 198 -2.99 -8.82 -11.01
C THR A 198 -2.34 -7.56 -10.43
N THR A 199 -1.08 -7.32 -10.78
CA THR A 199 -0.22 -6.37 -10.10
C THR A 199 0.33 -5.31 -11.05
N PHE A 200 0.19 -4.04 -10.65
CA PHE A 200 0.88 -2.89 -11.25
C PHE A 200 2.11 -2.53 -10.42
N LEU A 201 3.26 -2.31 -11.07
CA LEU A 201 4.52 -1.93 -10.43
C LEU A 201 5.07 -0.66 -11.04
N PHE A 202 5.59 0.24 -10.19
CA PHE A 202 6.25 1.46 -10.63
C PHE A 202 7.51 1.73 -9.79
N HIS A 203 8.61 2.13 -10.44
CA HIS A 203 9.85 2.53 -9.76
C HIS A 203 10.67 3.49 -10.61
N ASN A 204 11.54 4.28 -9.98
CA ASN A 204 12.57 5.05 -10.67
C ASN A 204 13.93 4.34 -10.56
N PHE A 205 14.66 4.26 -11.66
CA PHE A 205 15.91 3.52 -11.73
C PHE A 205 17.04 4.15 -10.89
N ASP A 206 16.98 5.48 -10.71
CA ASP A 206 17.92 6.27 -9.92
C ASP A 206 17.53 6.41 -8.43
N ASP A 207 16.55 5.63 -7.96
CA ASP A 207 16.14 5.63 -6.55
C ASP A 207 17.28 5.10 -5.65
N THR A 208 17.86 5.99 -4.85
CA THR A 208 18.96 5.67 -3.91
C THR A 208 18.45 5.34 -2.50
N CYS A 209 17.17 5.62 -2.19
CA CYS A 209 16.55 5.32 -0.91
C CYS A 209 16.06 3.86 -0.86
N VAL A 210 15.18 3.51 -1.79
CA VAL A 210 14.74 2.12 -2.00
C VAL A 210 15.21 1.69 -3.39
N ARG A 211 16.16 0.80 -3.43
CA ARG A 211 16.78 0.39 -4.69
C ARG A 211 15.79 -0.33 -5.59
N VAL A 212 15.87 -0.03 -6.89
CA VAL A 212 14.95 -0.56 -7.93
C VAL A 212 14.92 -2.09 -7.98
N GLU A 213 15.98 -2.76 -7.52
CA GLU A 213 16.05 -4.23 -7.42
C GLU A 213 14.91 -4.82 -6.59
N ASN A 214 14.38 -4.08 -5.60
CA ASN A 214 13.18 -4.50 -4.86
C ASN A 214 12.01 -4.79 -5.83
N THR A 215 11.71 -3.87 -6.73
CA THR A 215 10.63 -4.04 -7.72
C THR A 215 10.97 -5.07 -8.79
N LEU A 216 12.19 -5.05 -9.34
CA LEU A 216 12.60 -5.94 -10.41
C LEU A 216 12.54 -7.42 -9.98
N LEU A 217 13.08 -7.74 -8.80
CA LEU A 217 13.12 -9.11 -8.29
C LEU A 217 11.74 -9.58 -7.82
N TYR A 218 10.93 -8.69 -7.26
CA TYR A 218 9.54 -9.01 -6.96
C TYR A 218 8.74 -9.31 -8.22
N ALA A 219 8.89 -8.54 -9.29
CA ALA A 219 8.28 -8.81 -10.58
C ALA A 219 8.69 -10.20 -11.13
N CYS A 220 9.97 -10.56 -11.02
CA CYS A 220 10.45 -11.90 -11.38
C CYS A 220 9.78 -13.00 -10.54
N ARG A 221 9.65 -12.78 -9.23
CA ARG A 221 8.97 -13.72 -8.33
C ARG A 221 7.49 -13.87 -8.70
N LEU A 222 6.78 -12.77 -8.90
CA LEU A 222 5.37 -12.78 -9.30
C LEU A 222 5.15 -13.50 -10.63
N LYS A 223 6.01 -13.24 -11.61
CA LYS A 223 5.98 -13.96 -12.90
C LYS A 223 6.18 -15.46 -12.73
N ALA A 224 7.12 -15.88 -11.90
CA ALA A 224 7.37 -17.30 -11.62
C ALA A 224 6.15 -17.99 -10.99
N LEU A 225 5.32 -17.26 -10.25
CA LEU A 225 4.06 -17.72 -9.64
C LEU A 225 2.84 -17.59 -10.57
N GLY A 226 3.03 -17.15 -11.83
CA GLY A 226 1.96 -17.00 -12.81
C GLY A 226 1.06 -15.76 -12.57
N THR A 227 1.55 -14.77 -11.81
CA THR A 227 0.86 -13.49 -11.64
C THR A 227 0.99 -12.64 -12.91
N GLU A 228 -0.09 -12.00 -13.31
CA GLU A 228 -0.08 -10.99 -14.37
C GLU A 228 0.46 -9.68 -13.80
N VAL A 229 1.52 -9.14 -14.44
CA VAL A 229 2.26 -7.97 -13.97
C VAL A 229 2.40 -6.96 -15.09
N GLU A 230 2.00 -5.71 -14.83
CA GLU A 230 2.40 -4.55 -15.62
C GLU A 230 3.43 -3.73 -14.81
N MET A 231 4.59 -3.42 -15.40
CA MET A 231 5.68 -2.75 -14.71
C MET A 231 6.22 -1.57 -15.53
N HIS A 232 6.37 -0.43 -14.87
CA HIS A 232 6.96 0.79 -15.41
C HIS A 232 8.18 1.20 -14.60
N VAL A 233 9.33 1.30 -15.25
CA VAL A 233 10.57 1.79 -14.65
C VAL A 233 11.05 3.00 -15.44
N TYR A 234 11.17 4.14 -14.76
CA TYR A 234 11.63 5.39 -15.36
C TYR A 234 13.08 5.69 -14.96
N PRO A 235 13.86 6.32 -15.83
CA PRO A 235 15.29 6.52 -15.58
C PRO A 235 15.58 7.44 -14.39
N HIS A 236 14.73 8.46 -14.17
CA HIS A 236 14.97 9.53 -13.20
C HIS A 236 13.72 9.88 -12.42
N SER A 237 13.87 10.44 -11.25
CA SER A 237 12.94 11.11 -10.33
C SER A 237 13.12 10.68 -8.86
N GLY A 238 14.06 9.80 -8.56
CA GLY A 238 14.39 9.39 -7.19
C GLY A 238 13.25 8.69 -6.45
N HIS A 239 13.16 8.93 -5.14
CA HIS A 239 12.21 8.30 -4.22
C HIS A 239 11.10 9.24 -3.76
N GLY A 240 9.95 8.67 -3.34
CA GLY A 240 8.91 9.41 -2.61
C GLY A 240 8.16 10.44 -3.45
N ILE A 241 8.00 10.20 -4.73
CA ILE A 241 7.44 11.20 -5.65
C ILE A 241 5.91 11.33 -5.57
N GLY A 242 5.18 10.28 -5.22
CA GLY A 242 3.72 10.27 -5.14
C GLY A 242 3.04 11.00 -6.29
N LEU A 243 2.23 12.02 -5.99
CA LEU A 243 1.76 13.02 -6.95
C LEU A 243 2.52 14.32 -6.72
N PRO A 244 3.54 14.63 -7.52
CA PRO A 244 4.38 15.82 -7.32
C PRO A 244 3.60 17.12 -7.55
N LEU A 245 4.11 18.21 -6.96
CA LEU A 245 3.67 19.57 -7.26
C LEU A 245 3.96 19.92 -8.73
N GLU A 246 3.14 20.79 -9.31
CA GLU A 246 3.34 21.24 -10.70
C GLU A 246 4.69 21.93 -10.93
N GLU A 247 5.20 22.56 -9.87
CA GLU A 247 6.49 23.28 -9.86
C GLU A 247 7.72 22.36 -9.94
N ARG A 248 7.54 21.03 -9.75
CA ARG A 248 8.62 20.05 -9.87
C ARG A 248 8.78 19.57 -11.32
N ALA A 249 9.14 20.52 -12.20
CA ALA A 249 9.41 20.23 -13.62
C ALA A 249 10.63 19.30 -13.84
N ASP A 250 11.51 19.18 -12.83
CA ASP A 250 12.61 18.23 -12.78
C ASP A 250 12.15 16.76 -12.71
N LEU A 251 10.91 16.53 -12.27
CA LEU A 251 10.29 15.22 -12.15
C LEU A 251 9.45 14.86 -13.40
N VAL A 252 10.01 14.98 -14.59
CA VAL A 252 9.30 14.82 -15.87
C VAL A 252 8.50 13.50 -15.94
N HIS A 253 9.08 12.41 -15.46
CA HIS A 253 8.41 11.10 -15.47
C HIS A 253 7.53 10.83 -14.24
N ALA A 254 7.57 11.71 -13.25
CA ALA A 254 6.85 11.47 -12.01
C ALA A 254 5.32 11.45 -12.16
N ARG A 255 4.78 12.07 -13.20
CA ARG A 255 3.34 12.05 -13.53
C ARG A 255 2.96 10.91 -14.46
N ASP A 256 3.94 10.39 -15.21
CA ASP A 256 3.68 9.34 -16.21
C ASP A 256 3.17 8.06 -15.56
N TRP A 257 3.71 7.70 -14.39
CA TRP A 257 3.27 6.51 -13.67
C TRP A 257 1.77 6.55 -13.34
N LEU A 258 1.26 7.72 -12.93
CA LEU A 258 -0.15 7.87 -12.56
C LEU A 258 -1.05 7.79 -13.79
N THR A 259 -0.60 8.32 -14.93
CA THR A 259 -1.28 8.15 -16.23
C THR A 259 -1.34 6.68 -16.62
N GLN A 260 -0.24 5.94 -16.47
CA GLN A 260 -0.22 4.50 -16.75
C GLN A 260 -1.10 3.72 -15.77
N PHE A 261 -1.08 4.08 -14.49
CA PHE A 261 -1.95 3.45 -13.49
C PHE A 261 -3.44 3.66 -13.81
N VAL A 262 -3.85 4.87 -14.21
CA VAL A 262 -5.23 5.16 -14.62
C VAL A 262 -5.62 4.35 -15.86
N ARG A 263 -4.71 4.19 -16.84
CA ARG A 263 -4.93 3.32 -18.01
C ARG A 263 -5.10 1.86 -17.61
N TRP A 264 -4.25 1.39 -16.69
CA TRP A 264 -4.33 0.03 -16.15
C TRP A 264 -5.67 -0.21 -15.44
N LEU A 265 -6.15 0.75 -14.61
CA LEU A 265 -7.49 0.69 -14.02
C LEU A 265 -8.58 0.57 -15.09
N GLY A 266 -8.46 1.32 -16.19
CA GLY A 266 -9.40 1.26 -17.33
C GLY A 266 -9.35 -0.09 -18.05
N TYR A 267 -8.16 -0.65 -18.25
CA TYR A 267 -7.98 -1.94 -18.92
C TYR A 267 -8.67 -3.10 -18.19
N TYR A 268 -8.61 -3.09 -16.85
CA TYR A 268 -9.29 -4.09 -16.00
C TYR A 268 -10.74 -3.71 -15.64
N GLY A 269 -11.31 -2.68 -16.27
CA GLY A 269 -12.69 -2.26 -16.03
C GLY A 269 -12.94 -1.68 -14.63
N LEU A 270 -11.88 -1.29 -13.90
CA LEU A 270 -11.95 -0.72 -12.55
C LEU A 270 -12.30 0.78 -12.59
N LEU A 271 -12.07 1.42 -13.72
CA LEU A 271 -12.48 2.79 -14.01
C LEU A 271 -12.99 2.86 -15.46
N SER A 272 -14.07 3.60 -15.70
CA SER A 272 -14.58 3.77 -17.06
C SER A 272 -13.62 4.62 -17.88
N ASN A 273 -13.13 4.08 -18.99
CA ASN A 273 -12.47 4.87 -20.01
C ASN A 273 -13.52 5.76 -20.67
N LYS A 274 -13.48 7.05 -20.42
CA LYS A 274 -14.19 8.04 -21.24
C LYS A 274 -13.24 8.67 -22.23
#